data_bcb42acc650cb9cb23e79e7f52ff76cd
#
_entry.id   bcb42acc650cb9cb23e79e7f52ff76cd
#
_cell.length_a   1.000
_cell.length_b   1.000
_cell.length_c   1.000
_cell.angle_alpha   90.00
_cell.angle_beta   90.00
_cell.angle_gamma   90.00
#
_symmetry.space_group_name_H-M   'P 1'
#
loop_
_entity.id
_entity.type
_entity.pdbx_description
1 polymer ?
#
loop_
_entity_poly.entity_id
_entity_poly.type
_entity_poly.pdbx_seq_one_letter_code
_entity_poly.pdbx_strand_id
1 'polypeptide(L)'
;MMTIEINVSGRDLSAEAERDLADRVLMALTVEEAAPDSVMNKAREFAHVLVRQPHAWATGGPDPAGAPRYLVRLTVPGSWNDREFGTHIIPMITDAIAATEPDPERLRREPHCVVQIAGLREYCIGTLGRALTGTEITRLMTEDFRASGEQLQAPEGCTIDPVCGMPVEWDTAKFTVTHDGVDYAFCAPSCRKVFLEDHTAA
;
A
#
# COMPACT_ATOMS: atom_id res chain seq x y z
N MET A 1 1.76 7.35 -1.66
CA MET A 1 1.85 7.95 -0.29
C MET A 1 0.79 7.32 0.58
N MET A 2 1.18 6.76 1.70
CA MET A 2 0.26 6.17 2.68
C MET A 2 0.75 6.42 4.11
N THR A 3 -0.18 6.56 5.03
CA THR A 3 0.13 6.65 6.46
C THR A 3 -0.63 5.56 7.18
N ILE A 4 0.07 4.73 7.95
CA ILE A 4 -0.46 3.62 8.71
C ILE A 4 -0.27 3.93 10.19
N GLU A 5 -1.35 4.04 10.94
CA GLU A 5 -1.33 4.21 12.40
C GLU A 5 -1.81 2.91 13.03
N ILE A 6 -0.93 2.27 13.79
CA ILE A 6 -1.20 1.02 14.50
C ILE A 6 -1.32 1.33 15.98
N ASN A 7 -2.52 1.22 16.53
CA ASN A 7 -2.73 1.31 17.96
C ASN A 7 -2.75 -0.12 18.54
N VAL A 8 -1.97 -0.35 19.58
CA VAL A 8 -1.82 -1.65 20.24
C VAL A 8 -2.26 -1.55 21.70
N SER A 9 -3.06 -2.48 22.15
CA SER A 9 -3.45 -2.63 23.57
C SER A 9 -3.27 -4.08 24.03
N GLY A 10 -3.33 -4.32 25.34
CA GLY A 10 -3.27 -5.65 25.93
C GLY A 10 -1.85 -6.20 26.14
N ARG A 11 -0.83 -5.50 25.68
CA ARG A 11 0.59 -5.77 26.00
C ARG A 11 1.40 -4.49 26.00
N ASP A 12 2.46 -4.44 26.78
CA ASP A 12 3.45 -3.38 26.72
C ASP A 12 4.52 -3.75 25.69
N LEU A 13 4.68 -2.92 24.67
CA LEU A 13 5.75 -3.05 23.68
C LEU A 13 6.95 -2.22 24.13
N SER A 14 8.14 -2.80 24.04
CA SER A 14 9.37 -2.00 24.11
C SER A 14 9.50 -1.12 22.85
N ALA A 15 10.31 -0.07 22.91
CA ALA A 15 10.59 0.78 21.76
C ALA A 15 11.20 0.00 20.57
N GLU A 16 11.90 -1.09 20.83
CA GLU A 16 12.44 -2.00 19.82
C GLU A 16 11.29 -2.80 19.16
N ALA A 17 10.39 -3.37 19.95
CA ALA A 17 9.23 -4.11 19.44
C ALA A 17 8.26 -3.22 18.66
N GLU A 18 8.08 -1.95 19.06
CA GLU A 18 7.31 -0.98 18.28
C GLU A 18 7.95 -0.71 16.92
N ARG A 19 9.28 -0.56 16.90
CA ARG A 19 10.04 -0.35 15.65
C ARG A 19 9.97 -1.57 14.75
N ASP A 20 10.20 -2.77 15.27
CA ASP A 20 10.12 -4.02 14.51
C ASP A 20 8.73 -4.21 13.89
N LEU A 21 7.67 -3.90 14.64
CA LEU A 21 6.29 -3.95 14.13
C LEU A 21 6.08 -2.93 12.99
N ALA A 22 6.57 -1.69 13.16
CA ALA A 22 6.46 -0.66 12.14
C ALA A 22 7.22 -1.06 10.87
N ASP A 23 8.47 -1.51 11.00
CA ASP A 23 9.32 -1.92 9.88
C ASP A 23 8.74 -3.12 9.15
N ARG A 24 8.20 -4.10 9.86
CA ARG A 24 7.57 -5.29 9.29
C ARG A 24 6.35 -4.92 8.44
N VAL A 25 5.48 -4.05 8.94
CA VAL A 25 4.30 -3.59 8.18
C VAL A 25 4.74 -2.74 6.99
N LEU A 26 5.73 -1.86 7.15
CA LEU A 26 6.28 -1.06 6.06
C LEU A 26 6.82 -1.95 4.95
N MET A 27 7.63 -2.95 5.30
CA MET A 27 8.23 -3.88 4.34
C MET A 27 7.16 -4.72 3.64
N ALA A 28 6.17 -5.24 4.36
CA ALA A 28 5.08 -6.01 3.76
C ALA A 28 4.32 -5.23 2.69
N LEU A 29 4.21 -3.89 2.83
CA LEU A 29 3.48 -3.02 1.91
C LEU A 29 4.35 -2.40 0.80
N THR A 30 5.68 -2.51 0.90
CA THR A 30 6.62 -1.82 -0.01
C THR A 30 7.71 -2.74 -0.55
N VAL A 31 7.53 -4.05 -0.46
CA VAL A 31 8.39 -5.05 -1.10
C VAL A 31 7.52 -5.87 -2.04
N GLU A 32 7.82 -5.77 -3.32
CA GLU A 32 7.22 -6.57 -4.39
C GLU A 32 8.34 -7.06 -5.29
N GLU A 33 8.58 -8.37 -5.31
CA GLU A 33 9.72 -8.97 -6.04
C GLU A 33 9.67 -8.71 -7.55
N ALA A 34 8.47 -8.54 -8.09
CA ALA A 34 8.27 -8.28 -9.52
C ALA A 34 8.35 -6.80 -9.91
N ALA A 35 8.42 -5.89 -8.93
CA ALA A 35 8.47 -4.46 -9.18
C ALA A 35 9.92 -3.92 -9.22
N PRO A 36 10.20 -2.88 -10.02
CA PRO A 36 11.51 -2.23 -10.02
C PRO A 36 11.88 -1.67 -8.64
N ASP A 37 13.13 -1.85 -8.23
CA ASP A 37 13.64 -1.31 -6.96
C ASP A 37 13.47 0.20 -6.85
N SER A 38 13.62 0.94 -7.95
CA SER A 38 13.43 2.40 -7.99
C SER A 38 12.03 2.80 -7.57
N VAL A 39 11.00 2.08 -8.02
CA VAL A 39 9.61 2.32 -7.65
C VAL A 39 9.34 1.93 -6.21
N MET A 40 9.84 0.78 -5.76
CA MET A 40 9.65 0.31 -4.38
C MET A 40 10.37 1.19 -3.36
N ASN A 41 11.56 1.67 -3.66
CA ASN A 41 12.28 2.62 -2.83
C ASN A 41 11.52 3.94 -2.69
N LYS A 42 10.99 4.46 -3.80
CA LYS A 42 10.15 5.67 -3.78
C LYS A 42 8.83 5.45 -3.02
N ALA A 43 8.18 4.31 -3.21
CA ALA A 43 6.98 3.95 -2.45
C ALA A 43 7.25 3.94 -0.93
N ARG A 44 8.43 3.46 -0.53
CA ARG A 44 8.89 3.43 0.87
C ARG A 44 9.15 4.82 1.43
N GLU A 45 9.75 5.72 0.66
CA GLU A 45 9.94 7.13 1.04
C GLU A 45 8.60 7.85 1.32
N PHE A 46 7.54 7.46 0.62
CA PHE A 46 6.20 8.04 0.75
C PHE A 46 5.26 7.26 1.69
N ALA A 47 5.77 6.24 2.39
CA ALA A 47 5.01 5.47 3.36
C ALA A 47 5.48 5.75 4.79
N HIS A 48 4.53 5.93 5.70
CA HIS A 48 4.81 6.16 7.12
C HIS A 48 4.03 5.17 7.95
N VAL A 49 4.70 4.47 8.86
CA VAL A 49 4.07 3.58 9.82
C VAL A 49 4.36 4.10 11.24
N LEU A 50 3.30 4.32 12.00
CA LEU A 50 3.36 4.77 13.39
C LEU A 50 2.74 3.70 14.28
N VAL A 51 3.48 3.30 15.32
CA VAL A 51 2.96 2.41 16.36
C VAL A 51 2.72 3.22 17.63
N ARG A 52 1.58 3.02 18.26
CA ARG A 52 1.17 3.73 19.47
C ARG A 52 0.55 2.77 20.48
N GLN A 53 0.78 3.03 21.74
CA GLN A 53 0.14 2.35 22.85
C GLN A 53 -0.74 3.35 23.59
N PRO A 54 -2.07 3.37 23.34
CA PRO A 54 -2.98 4.30 24.01
C PRO A 54 -3.11 3.96 25.50
N HIS A 55 -3.10 4.98 26.35
CA HIS A 55 -3.23 4.83 27.79
C HIS A 55 -4.59 4.25 28.23
N ALA A 56 -5.62 4.44 27.43
CA ALA A 56 -6.95 3.93 27.69
C ALA A 56 -7.51 3.27 26.44
N TRP A 57 -8.02 2.07 26.62
CA TRP A 57 -8.68 1.30 25.56
C TRP A 57 -9.84 0.52 26.18
N ALA A 58 -11.04 0.72 25.67
CA ALA A 58 -12.21 -0.05 26.04
C ALA A 58 -12.77 -0.76 24.82
N THR A 59 -13.12 -2.03 24.97
CA THR A 59 -13.75 -2.85 23.93
C THR A 59 -14.86 -3.70 24.58
N GLY A 60 -15.91 -4.00 23.81
CA GLY A 60 -16.96 -4.91 24.25
C GLY A 60 -16.49 -6.37 24.24
N GLY A 61 -17.08 -7.17 25.10
CA GLY A 61 -16.81 -8.61 25.20
C GLY A 61 -15.79 -8.97 26.29
N PRO A 62 -15.62 -10.28 26.56
CA PRO A 62 -14.66 -10.75 27.52
C PRO A 62 -13.26 -10.30 27.10
N ASP A 63 -12.51 -9.76 28.06
CA ASP A 63 -11.09 -9.53 27.91
C ASP A 63 -10.37 -10.85 28.20
N PRO A 64 -9.93 -11.59 27.16
CA PRO A 64 -9.05 -12.74 27.41
C PRO A 64 -7.75 -12.14 27.91
N ALA A 65 -7.46 -12.36 29.18
CA ALA A 65 -6.39 -11.76 29.94
C ALA A 65 -5.12 -11.55 29.10
N GLY A 66 -4.87 -10.30 28.71
CA GLY A 66 -3.63 -9.88 28.08
C GLY A 66 -3.45 -10.18 26.60
N ALA A 67 -4.46 -10.63 25.86
CA ALA A 67 -4.31 -10.81 24.42
C ALA A 67 -4.22 -9.45 23.69
N PRO A 68 -3.18 -9.20 22.87
CA PRO A 68 -3.04 -7.94 22.16
C PRO A 68 -4.20 -7.67 21.20
N ARG A 69 -4.60 -6.41 21.15
CA ARG A 69 -5.60 -5.93 20.18
C ARG A 69 -4.99 -4.81 19.34
N TYR A 70 -5.37 -4.77 18.08
CA TYR A 70 -4.85 -3.83 17.10
C TYR A 70 -5.97 -3.07 16.44
N LEU A 71 -5.85 -1.75 16.42
CA LEU A 71 -6.67 -0.87 15.60
C LEU A 71 -5.74 -0.14 14.63
N VAL A 72 -5.84 -0.51 13.37
CA VAL A 72 -5.03 0.04 12.30
C VAL A 72 -5.85 1.01 11.47
N ARG A 73 -5.32 2.20 11.25
CA ARG A 73 -5.86 3.16 10.30
C ARG A 73 -4.88 3.39 9.18
N LEU A 74 -5.27 3.03 7.97
CA LEU A 74 -4.53 3.30 6.75
C LEU A 74 -5.16 4.51 6.05
N THR A 75 -4.37 5.55 5.83
CA THR A 75 -4.79 6.75 5.08
C THR A 75 -4.09 6.78 3.74
N VAL A 76 -4.86 6.92 2.66
CA VAL A 76 -4.39 6.91 1.27
C VAL A 76 -5.08 7.99 0.44
N PRO A 77 -4.61 8.33 -0.79
CA PRO A 77 -5.40 9.08 -1.76
C PRO A 77 -6.74 8.40 -2.02
N GLY A 78 -7.82 9.18 -2.12
CA GLY A 78 -9.16 8.65 -2.29
C GLY A 78 -9.34 7.83 -3.56
N SER A 79 -8.62 8.16 -4.62
CA SER A 79 -8.60 7.42 -5.88
C SER A 79 -7.98 6.02 -5.79
N TRP A 80 -7.28 5.70 -4.69
CA TRP A 80 -6.75 4.35 -4.43
C TRP A 80 -7.69 3.52 -3.56
N ASN A 81 -8.62 4.16 -2.84
CA ASN A 81 -9.51 3.51 -1.89
C ASN A 81 -10.71 2.88 -2.59
N ASP A 82 -10.53 1.73 -3.19
CA ASP A 82 -11.56 0.91 -3.78
C ASP A 82 -11.64 -0.48 -3.12
N ARG A 83 -12.56 -1.31 -3.61
CA ARG A 83 -12.78 -2.66 -3.08
C ARG A 83 -11.56 -3.56 -3.27
N GLU A 84 -10.89 -3.47 -4.41
CA GLU A 84 -9.75 -4.33 -4.75
C GLU A 84 -8.56 -4.01 -3.88
N PHE A 85 -8.25 -2.73 -3.72
CA PHE A 85 -7.23 -2.27 -2.80
C PHE A 85 -7.50 -2.76 -1.37
N GLY A 86 -8.72 -2.60 -0.86
CA GLY A 86 -9.07 -3.07 0.49
C GLY A 86 -8.95 -4.58 0.64
N THR A 87 -9.40 -5.35 -0.35
CA THR A 87 -9.32 -6.82 -0.34
C THR A 87 -7.88 -7.33 -0.34
N HIS A 88 -6.96 -6.59 -0.95
CA HIS A 88 -5.53 -6.93 -1.00
C HIS A 88 -4.78 -6.46 0.25
N ILE A 89 -4.93 -5.21 0.63
CA ILE A 89 -4.11 -4.56 1.68
C ILE A 89 -4.46 -5.02 3.09
N ILE A 90 -5.75 -5.25 3.39
CA ILE A 90 -6.17 -5.65 4.75
C ILE A 90 -5.54 -6.97 5.19
N PRO A 91 -5.56 -8.05 4.38
CA PRO A 91 -4.83 -9.28 4.71
C PRO A 91 -3.33 -9.06 4.89
N MET A 92 -2.66 -8.31 4.01
CA MET A 92 -1.23 -8.05 4.12
C MET A 92 -0.84 -7.38 5.44
N ILE A 93 -1.57 -6.36 5.86
CA ILE A 93 -1.36 -5.69 7.15
C ILE A 93 -1.62 -6.67 8.30
N THR A 94 -2.72 -7.42 8.23
CA THR A 94 -3.08 -8.37 9.30
C THR A 94 -2.02 -9.46 9.44
N ASP A 95 -1.52 -10.01 8.34
CA ASP A 95 -0.48 -11.05 8.35
C ASP A 95 0.87 -10.51 8.84
N ALA A 96 1.24 -9.29 8.46
CA ALA A 96 2.45 -8.64 8.96
C ALA A 96 2.40 -8.43 10.48
N ILE A 97 1.26 -8.06 11.03
CA ILE A 97 1.05 -7.92 12.48
C ILE A 97 1.03 -9.31 13.13
N ALA A 98 0.29 -10.26 12.57
CA ALA A 98 0.15 -11.62 13.08
C ALA A 98 1.51 -12.33 13.21
N ALA A 99 2.43 -12.08 12.30
CA ALA A 99 3.79 -12.63 12.35
C ALA A 99 4.61 -12.14 13.58
N THR A 100 4.14 -11.15 14.32
CA THR A 100 4.74 -10.71 15.58
C THR A 100 4.15 -11.41 16.83
N GLU A 101 3.14 -12.25 16.61
CA GLU A 101 2.45 -12.96 17.69
C GLU A 101 2.99 -14.37 17.90
N PRO A 102 2.88 -14.93 19.10
CA PRO A 102 3.23 -16.34 19.35
C PRO A 102 2.37 -17.31 18.55
N ASP A 103 1.12 -16.95 18.23
CA ASP A 103 0.20 -17.69 17.39
C ASP A 103 -0.26 -16.79 16.22
N PRO A 104 0.39 -16.88 15.05
CA PRO A 104 0.06 -16.06 13.89
C PRO A 104 -1.37 -16.25 13.36
N GLU A 105 -1.99 -17.41 13.60
CA GLU A 105 -3.36 -17.68 13.16
C GLU A 105 -4.43 -17.03 14.06
N ARG A 106 -4.04 -16.51 15.22
CA ARG A 106 -4.98 -15.93 16.19
C ARG A 106 -5.80 -14.78 15.58
N LEU A 107 -5.17 -13.85 14.86
CA LEU A 107 -5.85 -12.68 14.29
C LEU A 107 -6.80 -13.01 13.13
N ARG A 108 -6.73 -14.24 12.59
CA ARG A 108 -7.70 -14.74 11.62
C ARG A 108 -8.92 -15.41 12.26
N ARG A 109 -8.80 -15.84 13.54
CA ARG A 109 -9.87 -16.48 14.30
C ARG A 109 -10.58 -15.54 15.26
N GLU A 110 -9.88 -14.52 15.71
CA GLU A 110 -10.38 -13.57 16.72
C GLU A 110 -10.43 -12.15 16.13
N PRO A 111 -11.50 -11.37 16.37
CA PRO A 111 -11.67 -10.03 15.83
C PRO A 111 -10.81 -8.99 16.60
N HIS A 112 -9.54 -9.33 16.83
CA HIS A 112 -8.62 -8.51 17.62
C HIS A 112 -7.70 -7.64 16.75
N CYS A 113 -7.80 -7.72 15.44
CA CYS A 113 -7.16 -6.79 14.49
C CYS A 113 -8.24 -6.16 13.62
N VAL A 114 -8.44 -4.86 13.75
CA VAL A 114 -9.37 -4.10 12.93
C VAL A 114 -8.58 -3.15 12.07
N VAL A 115 -8.67 -3.31 10.75
CA VAL A 115 -8.01 -2.43 9.77
C VAL A 115 -9.07 -1.55 9.11
N GLN A 116 -8.85 -0.24 9.17
CA GLN A 116 -9.71 0.78 8.56
C GLN A 116 -8.94 1.51 7.47
N ILE A 117 -9.55 1.69 6.30
CA ILE A 117 -8.96 2.45 5.20
C ILE A 117 -9.73 3.76 5.04
N ALA A 118 -9.01 4.87 5.10
CA ALA A 118 -9.54 6.21 4.88
C ALA A 118 -8.97 6.81 3.60
N GLY A 119 -9.81 7.02 2.59
CA GLY A 119 -9.44 7.74 1.37
C GLY A 119 -9.60 9.25 1.55
N LEU A 120 -8.53 10.01 1.38
CA LEU A 120 -8.57 11.47 1.36
C LEU A 120 -8.95 11.97 -0.03
N ARG A 121 -9.79 13.00 -0.09
CA ARG A 121 -10.12 13.66 -1.36
C ARG A 121 -8.85 14.21 -2.01
N GLU A 122 -8.88 14.32 -3.33
CA GLU A 122 -7.82 14.95 -4.12
C GLU A 122 -7.48 16.33 -3.52
N TYR A 123 -6.19 16.66 -3.50
CA TYR A 123 -5.62 17.86 -2.88
C TYR A 123 -5.77 17.95 -1.34
N CYS A 124 -6.26 16.90 -0.68
CA CYS A 124 -6.28 16.79 0.79
C CYS A 124 -5.12 15.99 1.38
N ILE A 125 -4.20 15.59 0.53
CA ILE A 125 -2.92 14.96 0.85
C ILE A 125 -1.82 15.67 0.08
N GLY A 126 -0.61 15.75 0.61
CA GLY A 126 0.46 16.45 -0.07
C GLY A 126 1.83 16.18 0.52
N THR A 127 2.84 16.53 -0.25
CA THR A 127 4.26 16.51 0.11
C THR A 127 5.00 17.58 -0.67
N LEU A 128 6.27 17.82 -0.34
CA LEU A 128 7.10 18.84 -1.02
C LEU A 128 6.46 20.24 -1.03
N GLY A 129 5.66 20.54 0.00
CA GLY A 129 4.96 21.84 0.13
C GLY A 129 3.78 22.01 -0.84
N ARG A 130 3.28 20.95 -1.48
CA ARG A 130 2.17 21.01 -2.44
C ARG A 130 1.06 20.04 -2.06
N ALA A 131 -0.18 20.44 -2.30
CA ALA A 131 -1.32 19.54 -2.31
C ALA A 131 -1.32 18.74 -3.63
N LEU A 132 -1.60 17.44 -3.57
CA LEU A 132 -1.45 16.52 -4.70
C LEU A 132 -2.72 15.71 -4.92
N THR A 133 -2.90 15.26 -6.15
CA THR A 133 -3.83 14.21 -6.53
C THR A 133 -3.18 12.83 -6.38
N GLY A 134 -3.99 11.76 -6.34
CA GLY A 134 -3.47 10.40 -6.36
C GLY A 134 -2.64 10.09 -7.61
N THR A 135 -2.99 10.68 -8.76
CA THR A 135 -2.22 10.57 -10.01
C THR A 135 -0.85 11.22 -9.90
N GLU A 136 -0.78 12.44 -9.35
CA GLU A 136 0.50 13.14 -9.14
C GLU A 136 1.39 12.40 -8.14
N ILE A 137 0.82 11.79 -7.11
CA ILE A 137 1.57 10.92 -6.19
C ILE A 137 2.12 9.69 -6.91
N THR A 138 1.31 9.02 -7.75
CA THR A 138 1.79 7.90 -8.58
C THR A 138 2.91 8.35 -9.50
N ARG A 139 2.78 9.53 -10.13
CA ARG A 139 3.78 10.11 -11.00
C ARG A 139 5.12 10.34 -10.28
N LEU A 140 5.09 10.87 -9.06
CA LEU A 140 6.29 11.04 -8.22
C LEU A 140 6.92 9.70 -7.84
N MET A 141 6.11 8.70 -7.48
CA MET A 141 6.61 7.38 -7.10
C MET A 141 7.27 6.62 -8.26
N THR A 142 6.89 6.91 -9.49
CA THR A 142 7.38 6.20 -10.68
C THR A 142 8.34 7.03 -11.53
N GLU A 143 8.70 8.24 -11.10
CA GLU A 143 9.52 9.18 -11.86
C GLU A 143 10.86 8.59 -12.26
N ASP A 144 11.59 8.01 -11.32
CA ASP A 144 12.93 7.45 -11.55
C ASP A 144 12.88 6.27 -12.53
N PHE A 145 11.88 5.38 -12.41
CA PHE A 145 11.67 4.28 -13.35
C PHE A 145 11.39 4.78 -14.76
N ARG A 146 10.45 5.72 -14.91
CA ARG A 146 10.10 6.28 -16.23
C ARG A 146 11.26 7.05 -16.87
N ALA A 147 12.08 7.73 -16.05
CA ALA A 147 13.24 8.47 -16.52
C ALA A 147 14.42 7.55 -16.89
N SER A 148 14.53 6.36 -16.29
CA SER A 148 15.63 5.42 -16.55
C SER A 148 15.61 4.83 -17.95
N GLY A 149 14.42 4.73 -18.57
CA GLY A 149 14.24 4.02 -19.82
C GLY A 149 14.50 2.51 -19.71
N GLU A 150 14.48 1.96 -18.50
CA GLU A 150 14.69 0.54 -18.22
C GLU A 150 13.66 -0.31 -18.95
N GLN A 151 14.13 -1.29 -19.71
CA GLN A 151 13.29 -2.25 -20.39
C GLN A 151 13.26 -3.56 -19.59
N LEU A 152 12.14 -3.83 -18.97
CA LEU A 152 11.91 -5.06 -18.22
C LEU A 152 11.37 -6.16 -19.13
N GLN A 153 11.79 -7.39 -18.88
CA GLN A 153 11.26 -8.53 -19.58
C GLN A 153 9.98 -9.01 -18.89
N ALA A 154 8.88 -9.01 -19.62
CA ALA A 154 7.61 -9.51 -19.10
C ALA A 154 7.66 -11.04 -18.92
N PRO A 155 7.13 -11.59 -17.83
CA PRO A 155 6.86 -13.02 -17.71
C PRO A 155 5.90 -13.51 -18.80
N GLU A 156 5.87 -14.82 -19.02
CA GLU A 156 4.95 -15.44 -19.98
C GLU A 156 3.49 -15.09 -19.65
N GLY A 157 2.72 -14.66 -20.66
CA GLY A 157 1.33 -14.23 -20.49
C GLY A 157 1.14 -12.83 -19.90
N CYS A 158 2.22 -12.14 -19.52
CA CYS A 158 2.18 -10.81 -18.94
C CYS A 158 2.69 -9.72 -19.92
N THR A 159 2.35 -8.49 -19.62
CA THR A 159 3.00 -7.29 -20.13
C THR A 159 3.56 -6.48 -18.98
N ILE A 160 4.42 -5.51 -19.27
CA ILE A 160 4.94 -4.59 -18.26
C ILE A 160 4.13 -3.30 -18.29
N ASP A 161 3.65 -2.87 -17.13
CA ASP A 161 3.04 -1.54 -16.95
C ASP A 161 4.10 -0.47 -17.26
N PRO A 162 3.92 0.35 -18.31
CA PRO A 162 4.93 1.30 -18.75
C PRO A 162 5.17 2.45 -17.75
N VAL A 163 4.31 2.60 -16.76
CA VAL A 163 4.39 3.65 -15.76
C VAL A 163 5.18 3.21 -14.53
N CYS A 164 4.96 1.99 -14.03
CA CYS A 164 5.56 1.53 -12.79
C CYS A 164 6.42 0.27 -12.91
N GLY A 165 6.47 -0.36 -14.09
CA GLY A 165 7.28 -1.56 -14.30
C GLY A 165 6.70 -2.85 -13.73
N MET A 166 5.50 -2.82 -13.16
CA MET A 166 4.84 -4.03 -12.64
C MET A 166 4.41 -4.95 -13.79
N PRO A 167 4.59 -6.27 -13.67
CA PRO A 167 4.00 -7.21 -14.61
C PRO A 167 2.46 -7.24 -14.44
N VAL A 168 1.76 -7.29 -15.56
CA VAL A 168 0.29 -7.35 -15.62
C VAL A 168 -0.11 -8.50 -16.53
N GLU A 169 -0.88 -9.45 -16.01
CA GLU A 169 -1.43 -10.55 -16.80
C GLU A 169 -2.48 -10.05 -17.77
N TRP A 170 -2.32 -10.37 -19.07
CA TRP A 170 -3.25 -9.95 -20.10
C TRP A 170 -4.68 -10.47 -19.91
N ASP A 171 -4.82 -11.73 -19.51
CA ASP A 171 -6.12 -12.39 -19.38
C ASP A 171 -6.99 -11.78 -18.26
N THR A 172 -6.34 -11.16 -17.28
CA THR A 172 -7.03 -10.55 -16.11
C THR A 172 -6.92 -9.03 -16.07
N ALA A 173 -6.24 -8.42 -17.06
CA ALA A 173 -5.99 -6.99 -17.12
C ALA A 173 -7.29 -6.18 -17.21
N LYS A 174 -7.55 -5.35 -16.19
CA LYS A 174 -8.75 -4.51 -16.12
C LYS A 174 -8.55 -3.11 -16.67
N PHE A 175 -7.32 -2.63 -16.65
CA PHE A 175 -6.97 -1.27 -17.05
C PHE A 175 -6.10 -1.32 -18.30
N THR A 176 -6.72 -1.20 -19.45
CA THR A 176 -6.05 -1.25 -20.75
C THR A 176 -6.26 0.03 -21.54
N VAL A 177 -5.35 0.32 -22.45
CA VAL A 177 -5.42 1.43 -23.43
C VAL A 177 -4.76 0.99 -24.73
N THR A 178 -5.39 1.29 -25.87
CA THR A 178 -4.73 1.23 -27.17
C THR A 178 -4.22 2.63 -27.51
N HIS A 179 -2.93 2.80 -27.72
CA HIS A 179 -2.31 4.07 -28.12
C HIS A 179 -1.34 3.81 -29.29
N ASP A 180 -1.50 4.55 -30.39
CA ASP A 180 -0.73 4.41 -31.62
C ASP A 180 -0.70 2.96 -32.17
N GLY A 181 -1.81 2.23 -32.01
CA GLY A 181 -1.95 0.85 -32.50
C GLY A 181 -1.27 -0.19 -31.62
N VAL A 182 -0.76 0.20 -30.45
CA VAL A 182 -0.17 -0.68 -29.43
C VAL A 182 -1.11 -0.77 -28.21
N ASP A 183 -1.33 -2.00 -27.74
CA ASP A 183 -2.12 -2.24 -26.53
C ASP A 183 -1.23 -2.23 -25.30
N TYR A 184 -1.67 -1.50 -24.28
CA TYR A 184 -1.02 -1.38 -22.98
C TYR A 184 -1.95 -1.86 -21.87
N ALA A 185 -1.41 -2.53 -20.87
CA ALA A 185 -2.12 -2.85 -19.64
C ALA A 185 -1.42 -2.23 -18.42
N PHE A 186 -2.20 -1.90 -17.41
CA PHE A 186 -1.75 -1.18 -16.21
C PHE A 186 -2.18 -1.95 -14.96
N CYS A 187 -1.32 -1.96 -13.95
CA CYS A 187 -1.59 -2.59 -12.66
C CYS A 187 -2.70 -1.85 -11.88
N ALA A 188 -2.87 -0.55 -12.13
CA ALA A 188 -3.80 0.31 -11.39
C ALA A 188 -4.40 1.43 -12.27
N PRO A 189 -5.60 1.96 -11.88
CA PRO A 189 -6.20 3.10 -12.56
C PRO A 189 -5.31 4.34 -12.58
N SER A 190 -4.52 4.55 -11.52
CA SER A 190 -3.61 5.69 -11.42
C SER A 190 -2.46 5.62 -12.42
N CYS A 191 -1.89 4.44 -12.66
CA CYS A 191 -0.87 4.24 -13.70
C CYS A 191 -1.44 4.53 -15.10
N ARG A 192 -2.62 3.95 -15.39
CA ARG A 192 -3.33 4.26 -16.65
C ARG A 192 -3.55 5.76 -16.85
N LYS A 193 -3.94 6.46 -15.78
CA LYS A 193 -4.18 7.90 -15.85
C LYS A 193 -2.90 8.70 -16.07
N VAL A 194 -1.79 8.33 -15.40
CA VAL A 194 -0.46 8.92 -15.67
C VAL A 194 -0.10 8.77 -17.13
N PHE A 195 -0.24 7.55 -17.68
CA PHE A 195 0.07 7.28 -19.08
C PHE A 195 -0.75 8.16 -20.04
N LEU A 196 -2.05 8.23 -19.84
CA LEU A 196 -2.93 9.03 -20.68
C LEU A 196 -2.60 10.53 -20.62
N GLU A 197 -2.34 11.07 -19.44
CA GLU A 197 -1.97 12.49 -19.28
C GLU A 197 -0.63 12.79 -19.95
N ASP A 198 0.34 11.89 -19.90
CA ASP A 198 1.65 12.08 -20.51
C ASP A 198 1.60 12.01 -22.04
N HIS A 199 0.65 11.27 -22.63
CA HIS A 199 0.51 11.11 -24.09
C HIS A 199 -0.58 12.00 -24.71
N THR A 200 -1.41 12.68 -23.91
CA THR A 200 -2.40 13.65 -24.41
C THR A 200 -1.89 15.09 -24.34
N ALA A 201 -0.77 15.34 -23.68
CA ALA A 201 -0.15 16.66 -23.54
C ALA A 201 0.85 17.00 -24.68
N ALA A 202 0.90 16.20 -25.75
CA ALA A 202 1.77 16.39 -26.92
C ALA A 202 1.02 17.04 -28.08
#